data_234acf14ea5484bea58a29dcbdd72ff5
#
_entry.id   234acf14ea5484bea58a29dcbdd72ff5
#
_cell.length_a   1.000
_cell.length_b   1.000
_cell.length_c   1.000
_cell.angle_alpha   90.00
_cell.angle_beta   90.00
_cell.angle_gamma   90.00
#
_symmetry.space_group_name_H-M   'P 1'
#
loop_
_entity.id
_entity.type
_entity.pdbx_description
1 polymer ?
#
loop_
_entity_poly.entity_id
_entity_poly.type
_entity_poly.pdbx_seq_one_letter_code
_entity_poly.pdbx_strand_id
1 'polypeptide(L)'
;MNQRRVAITGLGPISALGVGMEPTWAAMLKGRCALSAIEAFDASGFDCWIGGEVRDFKANKVVPKSYRKAVKVMARDIELAVGAADAAARDAGLITKGIAEDGAEPTYPPHRMGAHIGAPLISADIDELTVAMVDSLPDDGAFDYKKFGAEGITKVTPLWLLKYLPNMLACHVTIIHDTQGPSNTITCNEASSGLSIGESLRVIQRGQADLCFCGGAESKINPLSWLRNLLTGRINTQDNDRPHQAVRPFDQSADGTITGEGGGIVILEALETLQQRGGKAYAQLLGFGASQSVNRAAHNLKPEPDGRGIASAIRAALREAQLEPGDIDMIVPFGLAHRDYDRAEAAAFQAVFGERLRDIPLVAPKAMAGSCGAGAGGLDICIAAKAIAEQTIPARINCDNPIEGLRAATAPAQAAELRHVLTCSTSLGGQNAAIVLGKMDR
;
A
#
# COMPACT_ATOMS: atom_id res chain seq x y z
N MET A 1 -12.56 -0.12 -30.10
CA MET A 1 -12.96 -1.30 -29.30
C MET A 1 -13.38 -0.77 -27.94
N ASN A 2 -14.57 -1.14 -27.46
CA ASN A 2 -14.98 -0.80 -26.10
C ASN A 2 -14.02 -1.49 -25.12
N GLN A 3 -13.33 -0.73 -24.29
CA GLN A 3 -12.47 -1.30 -23.24
C GLN A 3 -13.33 -2.06 -22.22
N ARG A 4 -12.86 -3.21 -21.74
CA ARG A 4 -13.53 -3.98 -20.69
C ARG A 4 -13.63 -3.13 -19.42
N ARG A 5 -14.81 -3.08 -18.82
CA ARG A 5 -15.03 -2.45 -17.52
C ARG A 5 -14.45 -3.34 -16.42
N VAL A 6 -13.86 -2.72 -15.40
CA VAL A 6 -13.17 -3.44 -14.32
C VAL A 6 -13.75 -3.02 -12.98
N ALA A 7 -14.07 -4.02 -12.16
CA ALA A 7 -14.64 -3.84 -10.83
C ALA A 7 -13.66 -4.29 -9.73
N ILE A 8 -13.73 -3.65 -8.56
CA ILE A 8 -13.07 -4.08 -7.33
C ILE A 8 -14.06 -4.97 -6.57
N THR A 9 -13.72 -6.23 -6.37
CA THR A 9 -14.62 -7.24 -5.82
C THR A 9 -14.17 -7.81 -4.49
N GLY A 10 -12.90 -7.69 -4.13
CA GLY A 10 -12.36 -8.13 -2.85
C GLY A 10 -11.37 -7.12 -2.28
N LEU A 11 -11.45 -6.93 -0.97
CA LEU A 11 -10.64 -6.00 -0.19
C LEU A 11 -9.88 -6.75 0.90
N GLY A 12 -8.56 -6.77 0.81
CA GLY A 12 -7.67 -7.39 1.79
C GLY A 12 -6.69 -6.40 2.41
N PRO A 13 -7.13 -5.40 3.17
CA PRO A 13 -6.21 -4.58 3.93
C PRO A 13 -5.59 -5.36 5.08
N ILE A 14 -4.32 -5.06 5.37
CA ILE A 14 -3.60 -5.54 6.54
C ILE A 14 -2.74 -4.41 7.07
N SER A 15 -2.92 -4.02 8.32
CA SER A 15 -2.17 -2.94 8.94
C SER A 15 -2.31 -3.00 10.46
N ALA A 16 -1.73 -2.06 11.19
CA ALA A 16 -1.96 -1.89 12.63
C ALA A 16 -3.45 -1.72 13.00
N LEU A 17 -4.32 -1.33 12.05
CA LEU A 17 -5.76 -1.21 12.27
C LEU A 17 -6.46 -2.58 12.34
N GLY A 18 -5.86 -3.61 11.76
CA GLY A 18 -6.35 -4.98 11.74
C GLY A 18 -6.04 -5.73 10.46
N VAL A 19 -6.49 -6.97 10.38
CA VAL A 19 -6.38 -7.86 9.23
C VAL A 19 -7.75 -8.05 8.60
N GLY A 20 -7.92 -7.72 7.33
CA GLY A 20 -9.19 -7.73 6.62
C GLY A 20 -9.98 -6.43 6.75
N MET A 21 -11.06 -6.33 5.94
CA MET A 21 -11.78 -5.06 5.77
C MET A 21 -12.59 -4.65 7.00
N GLU A 22 -13.28 -5.59 7.65
CA GLU A 22 -14.19 -5.25 8.75
C GLU A 22 -13.49 -4.59 9.96
N PRO A 23 -12.38 -5.15 10.54
CA PRO A 23 -11.69 -4.48 11.64
C PRO A 23 -11.03 -3.17 11.21
N THR A 24 -10.50 -3.10 9.99
CA THR A 24 -9.92 -1.86 9.42
C THR A 24 -10.99 -0.78 9.31
N TRP A 25 -12.17 -1.11 8.74
CA TRP A 25 -13.25 -0.15 8.56
C TRP A 25 -13.82 0.34 9.90
N ALA A 26 -14.01 -0.57 10.86
CA ALA A 26 -14.46 -0.22 12.21
C ALA A 26 -13.50 0.75 12.92
N ALA A 27 -12.19 0.58 12.72
CA ALA A 27 -11.17 1.49 13.23
C ALA A 27 -11.23 2.86 12.53
N MET A 28 -11.38 2.88 11.19
CA MET A 28 -11.51 4.10 10.40
C MET A 28 -12.75 4.93 10.77
N LEU A 29 -13.89 4.27 11.02
CA LEU A 29 -15.12 4.95 11.46
C LEU A 29 -14.98 5.60 12.83
N LYS A 30 -14.24 4.96 13.75
CA LYS A 30 -14.00 5.45 15.11
C LYS A 30 -12.86 6.47 15.21
N GLY A 31 -12.09 6.70 14.14
CA GLY A 31 -10.87 7.51 14.21
C GLY A 31 -9.81 6.90 15.14
N ARG A 32 -9.71 5.56 15.22
CA ARG A 32 -8.79 4.88 16.11
C ARG A 32 -7.37 4.91 15.56
N CYS A 33 -6.47 5.62 16.20
CA CYS A 33 -5.05 5.53 15.93
C CYS A 33 -4.48 4.24 16.53
N ALA A 34 -3.68 3.49 15.76
CA ALA A 34 -3.07 2.24 16.16
C ALA A 34 -1.54 2.31 16.28
N LEU A 35 -0.99 3.53 16.29
CA LEU A 35 0.43 3.76 16.53
C LEU A 35 0.76 3.58 18.01
N SER A 36 1.86 2.91 18.30
CA SER A 36 2.32 2.63 19.66
C SER A 36 3.82 2.35 19.69
N ALA A 37 4.40 2.16 20.86
CA ALA A 37 5.78 1.72 20.98
C ALA A 37 6.00 0.40 20.22
N ILE A 38 7.13 0.29 19.53
CA ILE A 38 7.55 -0.91 18.78
C ILE A 38 7.86 -2.04 19.75
N GLU A 39 7.37 -3.24 19.46
CA GLU A 39 7.62 -4.47 20.20
C GLU A 39 8.44 -5.50 19.42
N ALA A 40 8.50 -5.39 18.09
CA ALA A 40 9.18 -6.35 17.22
C ALA A 40 10.70 -6.39 17.42
N PHE A 41 11.30 -5.28 17.87
CA PHE A 41 12.72 -5.18 18.20
C PHE A 41 12.95 -4.06 19.23
N ASP A 42 14.12 -4.04 19.88
CA ASP A 42 14.50 -2.95 20.79
C ASP A 42 14.80 -1.68 19.98
N ALA A 43 13.86 -0.75 20.00
CA ALA A 43 13.95 0.54 19.30
C ALA A 43 14.49 1.66 20.22
N SER A 44 14.88 1.40 21.47
CA SER A 44 15.28 2.42 22.46
C SER A 44 16.51 3.23 22.07
N GLY A 45 17.35 2.68 21.19
CA GLY A 45 18.54 3.37 20.64
C GLY A 45 18.28 4.26 19.43
N PHE A 46 17.03 4.38 18.97
CA PHE A 46 16.66 5.21 17.81
C PHE A 46 15.90 6.47 18.24
N ASP A 47 15.99 7.52 17.44
CA ASP A 47 15.29 8.79 17.70
C ASP A 47 13.76 8.66 17.62
N CYS A 48 13.25 7.63 16.93
CA CYS A 48 11.83 7.27 16.91
C CYS A 48 11.68 5.81 17.31
N TRP A 49 10.82 5.51 18.31
CA TRP A 49 10.54 4.15 18.80
C TRP A 49 9.05 3.79 18.78
N ILE A 50 8.25 4.55 18.02
CA ILE A 50 6.83 4.27 17.81
C ILE A 50 6.58 3.86 16.36
N GLY A 51 5.64 2.95 16.14
CA GLY A 51 5.30 2.43 14.82
C GLY A 51 3.89 1.87 14.75
N GLY A 52 3.45 1.55 13.54
CA GLY A 52 2.20 0.84 13.28
C GLY A 52 2.45 -0.65 13.03
N GLU A 53 2.50 -1.48 14.06
CA GLU A 53 2.75 -2.92 13.95
C GLU A 53 1.48 -3.75 13.72
N VAL A 54 1.59 -4.79 12.91
CA VAL A 54 0.55 -5.84 12.74
C VAL A 54 0.86 -6.99 13.71
N ARG A 55 0.41 -6.89 14.95
CA ARG A 55 0.84 -7.78 16.04
C ARG A 55 0.30 -9.20 15.96
N ASP A 56 -0.96 -9.40 15.60
CA ASP A 56 -1.65 -10.68 15.72
C ASP A 56 -1.67 -11.52 14.43
N PHE A 57 -0.85 -11.18 13.45
CA PHE A 57 -0.81 -11.86 12.17
C PHE A 57 0.43 -12.75 12.01
N LYS A 58 0.19 -13.99 11.58
CA LYS A 58 1.22 -14.96 11.16
C LYS A 58 0.73 -15.69 9.91
N ALA A 59 1.55 -15.72 8.84
CA ALA A 59 1.19 -16.32 7.55
C ALA A 59 0.83 -17.82 7.65
N ASN A 60 1.43 -18.57 8.59
CA ASN A 60 1.13 -19.99 8.78
C ASN A 60 -0.32 -20.30 9.18
N LYS A 61 -1.12 -19.29 9.59
CA LYS A 61 -2.54 -19.42 9.91
C LYS A 61 -3.42 -19.37 8.65
N VAL A 62 -2.95 -18.74 7.57
CA VAL A 62 -3.73 -18.50 6.34
C VAL A 62 -3.25 -19.33 5.15
N VAL A 63 -1.97 -19.72 5.11
CA VAL A 63 -1.46 -20.57 4.02
C VAL A 63 -1.97 -22.00 4.12
N PRO A 64 -2.19 -22.70 2.99
CA PRO A 64 -2.56 -24.12 2.96
C PRO A 64 -1.55 -24.99 3.73
N LYS A 65 -2.03 -26.09 4.33
CA LYS A 65 -1.17 -27.02 5.12
C LYS A 65 0.04 -27.49 4.32
N SER A 66 -0.13 -27.79 3.04
CA SER A 66 0.94 -28.22 2.11
C SER A 66 2.01 -27.14 1.90
N TYR A 67 1.68 -25.87 2.11
CA TYR A 67 2.58 -24.73 1.85
C TYR A 67 3.23 -24.15 3.13
N ARG A 68 2.88 -24.64 4.31
CA ARG A 68 3.38 -24.09 5.59
C ARG A 68 4.89 -24.11 5.75
N LYS A 69 5.58 -25.08 5.11
CA LYS A 69 7.05 -25.14 5.15
C LYS A 69 7.70 -23.95 4.45
N ALA A 70 7.05 -23.39 3.42
CA ALA A 70 7.54 -22.25 2.67
C ALA A 70 7.52 -20.94 3.47
N VAL A 71 6.73 -20.84 4.55
CA VAL A 71 6.70 -19.67 5.44
C VAL A 71 8.08 -19.39 6.04
N LYS A 72 8.93 -20.41 6.22
CA LYS A 72 10.30 -20.25 6.74
C LYS A 72 11.23 -19.43 5.81
N VAL A 73 10.86 -19.32 4.54
CA VAL A 73 11.59 -18.53 3.53
C VAL A 73 10.81 -17.27 3.11
N MET A 74 9.89 -16.81 3.94
CA MET A 74 9.18 -15.54 3.78
C MET A 74 9.77 -14.49 4.73
N ALA A 75 10.14 -13.34 4.18
CA ALA A 75 10.31 -12.14 4.99
C ALA A 75 8.93 -11.61 5.41
N ARG A 76 8.89 -10.73 6.40
CA ARG A 76 7.63 -10.15 6.93
C ARG A 76 6.79 -9.52 5.83
N ASP A 77 7.41 -8.84 4.86
CA ASP A 77 6.75 -8.25 3.70
C ASP A 77 5.96 -9.29 2.88
N ILE A 78 6.55 -10.46 2.68
CA ILE A 78 5.92 -11.58 1.96
C ILE A 78 4.76 -12.13 2.79
N GLU A 79 4.95 -12.32 4.09
CA GLU A 79 3.86 -12.78 4.98
C GLU A 79 2.64 -11.86 4.90
N LEU A 80 2.87 -10.53 4.96
CA LEU A 80 1.80 -9.53 4.88
C LEU A 80 1.10 -9.56 3.53
N ALA A 81 1.84 -9.68 2.42
CA ALA A 81 1.26 -9.78 1.07
C ALA A 81 0.38 -11.03 0.93
N VAL A 82 0.85 -12.18 1.43
CA VAL A 82 0.09 -13.45 1.43
C VAL A 82 -1.18 -13.32 2.27
N GLY A 83 -1.08 -12.70 3.46
CA GLY A 83 -2.24 -12.46 4.32
C GLY A 83 -3.27 -11.54 3.69
N ALA A 84 -2.82 -10.46 3.07
CA ALA A 84 -3.68 -9.53 2.35
C ALA A 84 -4.36 -10.18 1.14
N ALA A 85 -3.63 -11.03 0.39
CA ALA A 85 -4.18 -11.75 -0.76
C ALA A 85 -5.24 -12.79 -0.35
N ASP A 86 -5.00 -13.56 0.72
CA ASP A 86 -5.98 -14.49 1.28
C ASP A 86 -7.26 -13.76 1.74
N ALA A 87 -7.09 -12.65 2.46
CA ALA A 87 -8.21 -11.82 2.89
C ALA A 87 -9.03 -11.26 1.71
N ALA A 88 -8.35 -10.74 0.67
CA ALA A 88 -9.02 -10.20 -0.52
C ALA A 88 -9.78 -11.28 -1.31
N ALA A 89 -9.18 -12.47 -1.47
CA ALA A 89 -9.82 -13.56 -2.19
C ALA A 89 -11.05 -14.10 -1.46
N ARG A 90 -10.99 -14.22 -0.12
CA ARG A 90 -12.14 -14.60 0.71
C ARG A 90 -13.25 -13.56 0.67
N ASP A 91 -12.89 -12.29 0.76
CA ASP A 91 -13.84 -11.18 0.70
C ASP A 91 -14.56 -11.12 -0.66
N ALA A 92 -13.86 -11.43 -1.76
CA ALA A 92 -14.45 -11.56 -3.10
C ALA A 92 -15.32 -12.83 -3.28
N GLY A 93 -15.34 -13.74 -2.30
CA GLY A 93 -16.01 -15.03 -2.42
C GLY A 93 -15.41 -15.95 -3.47
N LEU A 94 -14.08 -15.86 -3.69
CA LEU A 94 -13.38 -16.67 -4.68
C LEU A 94 -13.01 -18.04 -4.12
N ILE A 95 -13.11 -19.04 -4.98
CA ILE A 95 -12.50 -20.35 -4.80
C ILE A 95 -11.19 -20.36 -5.59
N THR A 96 -10.06 -20.48 -4.89
CA THR A 96 -8.73 -20.61 -5.49
C THR A 96 -8.04 -21.80 -4.83
N LYS A 97 -6.96 -22.29 -5.39
CA LYS A 97 -6.19 -23.40 -4.79
C LYS A 97 -5.81 -23.17 -3.33
N GLY A 98 -5.54 -21.91 -2.93
CA GLY A 98 -5.19 -21.54 -1.56
C GLY A 98 -6.36 -21.59 -0.56
N ILE A 99 -7.59 -21.53 -1.05
CA ILE A 99 -8.81 -21.38 -0.25
C ILE A 99 -9.75 -22.59 -0.42
N ALA A 100 -9.62 -23.31 -1.54
CA ALA A 100 -10.49 -24.42 -1.90
C ALA A 100 -10.48 -25.52 -0.81
N GLU A 101 -11.65 -26.09 -0.54
CA GLU A 101 -11.75 -27.41 0.06
C GLU A 101 -11.38 -28.49 -0.97
N ASP A 102 -10.99 -29.68 -0.51
CA ASP A 102 -10.58 -30.75 -1.39
C ASP A 102 -11.64 -31.06 -2.47
N GLY A 103 -11.27 -30.92 -3.75
CA GLY A 103 -12.13 -31.19 -4.91
C GLY A 103 -13.00 -30.02 -5.36
N ALA A 104 -12.90 -28.85 -4.77
CA ALA A 104 -13.63 -27.67 -5.25
C ALA A 104 -13.00 -27.09 -6.52
N GLU A 105 -13.81 -26.83 -7.54
CA GLU A 105 -13.35 -26.20 -8.77
C GLU A 105 -13.05 -24.70 -8.53
N PRO A 106 -11.94 -24.15 -9.07
CA PRO A 106 -11.60 -22.76 -8.94
C PRO A 106 -12.63 -21.88 -9.67
N THR A 107 -12.91 -20.70 -9.10
CA THR A 107 -13.86 -19.71 -9.69
C THR A 107 -13.45 -19.29 -11.10
N TYR A 108 -12.14 -19.18 -11.36
CA TYR A 108 -11.58 -18.85 -12.67
C TYR A 108 -10.51 -19.88 -13.07
N PRO A 109 -10.37 -20.16 -14.38
CA PRO A 109 -9.23 -20.94 -14.86
C PRO A 109 -7.92 -20.29 -14.46
N PRO A 110 -6.91 -21.04 -13.96
CA PRO A 110 -5.65 -20.47 -13.46
C PRO A 110 -4.95 -19.52 -14.43
N HIS A 111 -4.93 -19.82 -15.73
CA HIS A 111 -4.32 -18.98 -16.76
C HIS A 111 -5.08 -17.67 -17.03
N ARG A 112 -6.31 -17.51 -16.50
CA ARG A 112 -7.10 -16.28 -16.57
C ARG A 112 -6.97 -15.41 -15.31
N MET A 113 -6.22 -15.86 -14.30
CA MET A 113 -5.94 -15.13 -13.07
C MET A 113 -4.51 -14.57 -13.11
N GLY A 114 -4.37 -13.24 -13.01
CA GLY A 114 -3.09 -12.53 -12.94
C GLY A 114 -2.74 -12.06 -11.54
N ALA A 115 -1.49 -11.59 -11.34
CA ALA A 115 -1.05 -10.99 -10.10
C ALA A 115 -0.02 -9.87 -10.34
N HIS A 116 -0.32 -8.66 -9.92
CA HIS A 116 0.61 -7.52 -9.98
C HIS A 116 0.76 -6.94 -8.59
N ILE A 117 1.92 -7.15 -7.96
CA ILE A 117 2.12 -6.81 -6.55
C ILE A 117 3.18 -5.73 -6.41
N GLY A 118 2.80 -4.64 -5.75
CA GLY A 118 3.71 -3.60 -5.32
C GLY A 118 4.58 -4.10 -4.16
N ALA A 119 5.89 -3.98 -4.30
CA ALA A 119 6.84 -4.50 -3.34
C ALA A 119 7.92 -3.48 -2.98
N PRO A 120 8.49 -3.57 -1.77
CA PRO A 120 9.59 -2.72 -1.33
C PRO A 120 10.95 -3.24 -1.75
N LEU A 121 12.00 -2.51 -1.39
CA LEU A 121 13.31 -3.06 -1.17
C LEU A 121 13.32 -3.73 0.22
N ILE A 122 13.18 -5.05 0.25
CA ILE A 122 13.13 -5.84 1.49
C ILE A 122 14.49 -5.78 2.19
N SER A 123 14.51 -5.42 3.45
CA SER A 123 15.74 -5.43 4.25
C SER A 123 16.00 -6.80 4.82
N ALA A 124 17.26 -7.23 4.74
CA ALA A 124 17.70 -8.46 5.37
C ALA A 124 17.61 -8.37 6.90
N ASP A 125 17.34 -9.50 7.52
CA ASP A 125 17.45 -9.66 8.97
C ASP A 125 18.93 -9.55 9.36
N ILE A 126 19.22 -8.69 10.34
CA ILE A 126 20.58 -8.45 10.81
C ILE A 126 21.17 -9.74 11.39
N ASP A 127 20.41 -10.50 12.15
CA ASP A 127 20.88 -11.73 12.80
C ASP A 127 21.31 -12.80 11.79
N GLU A 128 20.64 -12.86 10.62
CA GLU A 128 21.00 -13.79 9.55
C GLU A 128 22.30 -13.43 8.83
N LEU A 129 22.69 -12.16 8.83
CA LEU A 129 23.87 -11.66 8.11
C LEU A 129 25.07 -11.43 9.03
N THR A 130 24.85 -11.10 10.30
CA THR A 130 25.89 -10.62 11.20
C THR A 130 27.08 -11.58 11.28
N VAL A 131 26.84 -12.88 11.44
CA VAL A 131 27.92 -13.86 11.53
C VAL A 131 28.78 -13.87 10.26
N ALA A 132 28.14 -13.91 9.08
CA ALA A 132 28.83 -13.90 7.80
C ALA A 132 29.62 -12.60 7.56
N MET A 133 29.05 -11.47 7.98
CA MET A 133 29.67 -10.14 7.85
C MET A 133 30.86 -9.99 8.79
N VAL A 134 30.69 -10.31 10.08
CA VAL A 134 31.74 -10.17 11.10
C VAL A 134 32.95 -11.07 10.76
N ASP A 135 32.69 -12.32 10.37
CA ASP A 135 33.76 -13.23 10.00
C ASP A 135 34.49 -12.82 8.70
N SER A 136 33.92 -11.90 7.95
CA SER A 136 34.54 -11.34 6.73
C SER A 136 35.29 -10.03 7.00
N LEU A 137 35.37 -9.60 8.25
CA LEU A 137 36.22 -8.49 8.65
C LEU A 137 37.60 -9.03 8.97
N PRO A 138 38.68 -8.56 8.34
CA PRO A 138 40.06 -8.76 8.80
C PRO A 138 40.38 -7.86 10.02
N ASP A 139 41.54 -8.07 10.58
CA ASP A 139 41.97 -7.36 11.81
C ASP A 139 42.03 -5.83 11.65
N ASP A 140 42.19 -5.32 10.45
CA ASP A 140 42.15 -3.88 10.13
C ASP A 140 40.73 -3.30 10.05
N GLY A 141 39.69 -4.12 10.21
CA GLY A 141 38.27 -3.72 10.23
C GLY A 141 37.61 -3.40 8.87
N ALA A 142 38.34 -3.49 7.76
CA ALA A 142 37.79 -3.31 6.42
C ALA A 142 37.14 -4.62 5.91
N PHE A 143 35.93 -4.55 5.32
CA PHE A 143 35.24 -5.72 4.81
C PHE A 143 35.97 -6.36 3.61
N ASP A 144 36.29 -7.65 3.71
CA ASP A 144 36.95 -8.42 2.63
C ASP A 144 35.95 -9.26 1.84
N TYR A 145 35.66 -8.82 0.60
CA TYR A 145 34.76 -9.54 -0.32
C TYR A 145 35.26 -10.93 -0.70
N LYS A 146 36.58 -11.17 -0.74
CA LYS A 146 37.14 -12.49 -1.06
C LYS A 146 36.92 -13.44 0.12
N LYS A 147 37.20 -13.00 1.34
CA LYS A 147 36.94 -13.76 2.55
C LYS A 147 35.43 -14.04 2.71
N PHE A 148 34.56 -13.06 2.46
CA PHE A 148 33.12 -13.29 2.44
C PHE A 148 32.73 -14.36 1.44
N GLY A 149 33.21 -14.30 0.17
CA GLY A 149 32.90 -15.29 -0.86
C GLY A 149 33.44 -16.70 -0.57
N ALA A 150 34.59 -16.81 0.10
CA ALA A 150 35.21 -18.10 0.43
C ALA A 150 34.62 -18.75 1.70
N GLU A 151 34.35 -17.94 2.74
CA GLU A 151 34.03 -18.43 4.09
C GLU A 151 32.67 -17.88 4.58
N GLY A 152 32.46 -16.56 4.50
CA GLY A 152 31.28 -15.91 5.05
C GLY A 152 29.97 -16.40 4.46
N ILE A 153 29.93 -16.57 3.12
CA ILE A 153 28.71 -17.02 2.41
C ILE A 153 28.23 -18.41 2.87
N THR A 154 29.13 -19.27 3.33
CA THR A 154 28.78 -20.62 3.82
C THR A 154 28.00 -20.58 5.14
N LYS A 155 28.02 -19.45 5.84
CA LYS A 155 27.31 -19.21 7.10
C LYS A 155 25.93 -18.62 6.91
N VAL A 156 25.62 -18.18 5.69
CA VAL A 156 24.29 -17.73 5.31
C VAL A 156 23.40 -18.93 5.03
N THR A 157 22.18 -18.93 5.53
CA THR A 157 21.21 -20.02 5.32
C THR A 157 21.00 -20.28 3.81
N PRO A 158 21.01 -21.54 3.34
CA PRO A 158 20.67 -21.88 1.97
C PRO A 158 19.32 -21.25 1.58
N LEU A 159 19.22 -20.71 0.36
CA LEU A 159 18.03 -19.99 -0.14
C LEU A 159 17.72 -18.67 0.58
N TRP A 160 18.63 -18.16 1.41
CA TRP A 160 18.50 -16.89 2.12
C TRP A 160 18.04 -15.73 1.20
N LEU A 161 18.62 -15.64 0.00
CA LEU A 161 18.30 -14.58 -0.94
C LEU A 161 16.81 -14.56 -1.32
N LEU A 162 16.12 -15.71 -1.36
CA LEU A 162 14.71 -15.79 -1.70
C LEU A 162 13.81 -15.02 -0.72
N LYS A 163 14.23 -14.85 0.55
CA LYS A 163 13.48 -14.05 1.52
C LYS A 163 13.45 -12.57 1.17
N TYR A 164 14.46 -12.07 0.45
CA TYR A 164 14.72 -10.63 0.30
C TYR A 164 14.59 -10.13 -1.14
N LEU A 165 14.14 -10.99 -2.05
CA LEU A 165 13.83 -10.56 -3.41
C LEU A 165 12.41 -9.97 -3.49
N PRO A 166 12.24 -8.74 -4.00
CA PRO A 166 10.92 -8.09 -4.07
C PRO A 166 9.86 -8.89 -4.82
N ASN A 167 10.26 -9.62 -5.87
CA ASN A 167 9.35 -10.45 -6.67
C ASN A 167 8.74 -11.63 -5.88
N MET A 168 9.30 -11.98 -4.74
CA MET A 168 8.77 -13.09 -3.95
C MET A 168 7.41 -12.81 -3.33
N LEU A 169 7.01 -11.52 -3.16
CA LEU A 169 5.64 -11.20 -2.77
C LEU A 169 4.65 -11.75 -3.81
N ALA A 170 4.86 -11.43 -5.09
CA ALA A 170 4.03 -11.94 -6.18
C ALA A 170 4.16 -13.45 -6.33
N CYS A 171 5.39 -14.00 -6.26
CA CYS A 171 5.63 -15.44 -6.40
C CYS A 171 4.85 -16.27 -5.37
N HIS A 172 4.88 -15.90 -4.08
CA HIS A 172 4.14 -16.65 -3.06
C HIS A 172 2.62 -16.52 -3.23
N VAL A 173 2.11 -15.35 -3.60
CA VAL A 173 0.68 -15.16 -3.91
C VAL A 173 0.27 -16.04 -5.08
N THR A 174 1.04 -16.03 -6.19
CA THR A 174 0.71 -16.82 -7.39
C THR A 174 0.75 -18.33 -7.13
N ILE A 175 1.73 -18.83 -6.39
CA ILE A 175 1.84 -20.25 -6.05
C ILE A 175 0.68 -20.70 -5.14
N ILE A 176 0.32 -19.89 -4.15
CA ILE A 176 -0.75 -20.22 -3.20
C ILE A 176 -2.10 -20.25 -3.91
N HIS A 177 -2.42 -19.24 -4.70
CA HIS A 177 -3.71 -19.13 -5.38
C HIS A 177 -3.76 -19.78 -6.77
N ASP A 178 -2.65 -20.34 -7.25
CA ASP A 178 -2.48 -20.97 -8.57
C ASP A 178 -2.80 -19.98 -9.72
N THR A 179 -2.36 -18.73 -9.58
CA THR A 179 -2.54 -17.75 -10.66
C THR A 179 -1.44 -17.92 -11.72
N GLN A 180 -1.81 -18.31 -12.93
CA GLN A 180 -0.92 -18.63 -14.04
C GLN A 180 -1.02 -17.63 -15.20
N GLY A 181 -1.81 -16.59 -15.05
CA GLY A 181 -1.93 -15.48 -15.99
C GLY A 181 -0.77 -14.48 -15.85
N PRO A 182 -0.88 -13.30 -16.50
CA PRO A 182 0.15 -12.28 -16.43
C PRO A 182 0.48 -11.88 -14.99
N SER A 183 1.78 -11.89 -14.64
CA SER A 183 2.26 -11.57 -13.29
C SER A 183 3.46 -10.65 -13.37
N ASN A 184 3.51 -9.66 -12.48
CA ASN A 184 4.64 -8.74 -12.36
C ASN A 184 4.77 -8.21 -10.93
N THR A 185 5.96 -7.70 -10.61
CA THR A 185 6.24 -6.99 -9.36
C THR A 185 6.72 -5.58 -9.67
N ILE A 186 6.14 -4.59 -9.01
CA ILE A 186 6.47 -3.18 -9.22
C ILE A 186 7.13 -2.62 -7.96
N THR A 187 8.36 -2.14 -8.11
CA THR A 187 9.15 -1.55 -7.02
C THR A 187 9.38 -0.06 -7.26
N CYS A 188 8.44 0.75 -6.81
CA CYS A 188 8.43 2.21 -6.92
C CYS A 188 8.13 2.86 -5.57
N ASN A 189 8.67 2.29 -4.49
CA ASN A 189 8.45 2.76 -3.12
C ASN A 189 6.93 2.92 -2.83
N GLU A 190 6.50 4.04 -2.26
CA GLU A 190 5.09 4.26 -1.87
C GLU A 190 4.09 4.29 -3.06
N ALA A 191 4.57 4.48 -4.29
CA ALA A 191 3.70 4.42 -5.48
C ALA A 191 3.48 2.99 -6.00
N SER A 192 4.20 1.99 -5.47
CA SER A 192 4.19 0.60 -5.98
C SER A 192 2.80 0.00 -6.09
N SER A 193 1.97 0.10 -5.05
CA SER A 193 0.60 -0.43 -5.06
C SER A 193 -0.29 0.23 -6.12
N GLY A 194 -0.27 1.56 -6.21
CA GLY A 194 -1.07 2.29 -7.20
C GLY A 194 -0.69 1.92 -8.63
N LEU A 195 0.62 1.81 -8.91
CA LEU A 195 1.14 1.41 -10.22
C LEU A 195 0.79 -0.06 -10.55
N SER A 196 0.83 -0.97 -9.57
CA SER A 196 0.46 -2.38 -9.77
C SER A 196 -1.03 -2.57 -10.05
N ILE A 197 -1.88 -1.77 -9.40
CA ILE A 197 -3.33 -1.73 -9.68
C ILE A 197 -3.57 -1.20 -11.09
N GLY A 198 -2.85 -0.14 -11.49
CA GLY A 198 -2.91 0.39 -12.87
C GLY A 198 -2.49 -0.63 -13.92
N GLU A 199 -1.43 -1.42 -13.70
CA GLU A 199 -1.03 -2.48 -14.63
C GLU A 199 -2.08 -3.59 -14.70
N SER A 200 -2.65 -4.00 -13.56
CA SER A 200 -3.74 -4.99 -13.53
C SER A 200 -4.97 -4.52 -14.31
N LEU A 201 -5.33 -3.23 -14.20
CA LEU A 201 -6.37 -2.63 -15.02
C LEU A 201 -6.08 -2.83 -16.52
N ARG A 202 -4.85 -2.53 -16.97
CA ARG A 202 -4.44 -2.68 -18.37
C ARG A 202 -4.49 -4.13 -18.86
N VAL A 203 -4.05 -5.06 -18.02
CA VAL A 203 -4.06 -6.50 -18.35
C VAL A 203 -5.47 -7.01 -18.53
N ILE A 204 -6.41 -6.62 -17.66
CA ILE A 204 -7.83 -7.00 -17.79
C ILE A 204 -8.47 -6.31 -18.99
N GLN A 205 -8.25 -5.02 -19.21
CA GLN A 205 -8.77 -4.27 -20.35
C GLN A 205 -8.34 -4.85 -21.71
N ARG A 206 -7.10 -5.40 -21.80
CA ARG A 206 -6.60 -6.08 -22.99
C ARG A 206 -7.15 -7.51 -23.16
N GLY A 207 -7.93 -8.01 -22.19
CA GLY A 207 -8.47 -9.37 -22.21
C GLY A 207 -7.45 -10.48 -21.90
N GLN A 208 -6.26 -10.13 -21.35
CA GLN A 208 -5.21 -11.10 -21.03
C GLN A 208 -5.49 -11.85 -19.72
N ALA A 209 -6.30 -11.26 -18.82
CA ALA A 209 -6.84 -11.89 -17.61
C ALA A 209 -8.28 -11.49 -17.41
N ASP A 210 -9.02 -12.26 -16.62
CA ASP A 210 -10.37 -11.94 -16.17
C ASP A 210 -10.39 -11.47 -14.72
N LEU A 211 -9.35 -11.85 -13.96
CA LEU A 211 -9.15 -11.48 -12.59
C LEU A 211 -7.65 -11.17 -12.34
N CYS A 212 -7.38 -10.18 -11.50
CA CYS A 212 -6.03 -9.92 -10.99
C CYS A 212 -6.03 -9.67 -9.48
N PHE A 213 -5.07 -10.28 -8.79
CA PHE A 213 -4.61 -9.85 -7.46
C PHE A 213 -3.70 -8.64 -7.64
N CYS A 214 -3.99 -7.52 -7.00
CA CYS A 214 -3.14 -6.34 -7.13
C CYS A 214 -3.18 -5.45 -5.89
N GLY A 215 -2.19 -4.60 -5.77
CA GLY A 215 -1.95 -3.81 -4.56
C GLY A 215 -0.52 -4.00 -4.09
N GLY A 216 -0.27 -4.06 -2.78
CA GLY A 216 1.08 -4.28 -2.27
C GLY A 216 1.14 -4.43 -0.76
N ALA A 217 2.31 -4.79 -0.28
CA ALA A 217 2.61 -4.85 1.15
C ALA A 217 4.08 -4.51 1.42
N GLU A 218 4.34 -3.98 2.60
CA GLU A 218 5.70 -3.70 3.07
C GLU A 218 5.76 -3.80 4.60
N SER A 219 6.91 -4.26 5.13
CA SER A 219 7.29 -4.10 6.53
C SER A 219 8.62 -3.37 6.64
N LYS A 220 8.60 -2.23 7.33
CA LYS A 220 9.81 -1.49 7.71
C LYS A 220 10.10 -1.62 9.20
N ILE A 221 9.37 -2.47 9.91
CA ILE A 221 9.52 -2.71 11.35
C ILE A 221 10.64 -3.77 11.58
N ASN A 222 11.85 -3.37 11.25
CA ASN A 222 13.08 -4.10 11.55
C ASN A 222 14.24 -3.09 11.65
N PRO A 223 15.33 -3.37 12.39
CA PRO A 223 16.38 -2.39 12.69
C PRO A 223 16.99 -1.72 11.46
N LEU A 224 17.28 -2.49 10.40
CA LEU A 224 17.92 -1.97 9.20
C LEU A 224 17.00 -1.06 8.38
N SER A 225 15.74 -1.47 8.17
CA SER A 225 14.74 -0.62 7.51
C SER A 225 14.42 0.62 8.35
N TRP A 226 14.38 0.46 9.67
CA TRP A 226 14.12 1.55 10.59
C TRP A 226 15.17 2.64 10.48
N LEU A 227 16.45 2.27 10.58
CA LEU A 227 17.58 3.19 10.39
C LEU A 227 17.49 3.89 9.01
N ARG A 228 17.26 3.13 7.94
CA ARG A 228 17.15 3.71 6.59
C ARG A 228 16.02 4.73 6.49
N ASN A 229 14.87 4.47 7.14
CA ASN A 229 13.76 5.43 7.14
C ASN A 229 14.10 6.70 7.93
N LEU A 230 14.72 6.59 9.10
CA LEU A 230 15.18 7.75 9.86
C LEU A 230 16.13 8.63 9.04
N LEU A 231 17.06 8.02 8.30
CA LEU A 231 18.00 8.73 7.43
C LEU A 231 17.34 9.46 6.26
N THR A 232 16.08 9.18 5.93
CA THR A 232 15.34 9.95 4.91
C THR A 232 14.95 11.35 5.36
N GLY A 233 14.97 11.63 6.67
CA GLY A 233 14.51 12.89 7.27
C GLY A 233 13.00 13.10 7.18
N ARG A 234 12.21 12.03 6.93
CA ARG A 234 10.74 12.10 6.80
C ARG A 234 9.99 11.59 8.03
N ILE A 235 10.70 11.03 9.01
CA ILE A 235 10.12 10.45 10.21
C ILE A 235 10.00 11.50 11.31
N ASN A 236 8.83 11.55 11.96
CA ASN A 236 8.64 12.35 13.16
C ASN A 236 9.34 11.68 14.34
N THR A 237 10.26 12.43 14.98
CA THR A 237 11.05 12.00 16.14
C THR A 237 10.68 12.73 17.42
N GLN A 238 9.69 13.63 17.38
CA GLN A 238 9.36 14.54 18.50
C GLN A 238 8.15 14.05 19.33
N ASP A 239 7.31 13.18 18.76
CA ASP A 239 6.03 12.79 19.38
C ASP A 239 6.00 11.34 19.87
N ASN A 240 7.16 10.77 20.26
CA ASN A 240 7.24 9.39 20.75
C ASN A 240 6.32 9.13 21.97
N ASP A 241 6.17 10.11 22.87
CA ASP A 241 5.31 10.01 24.05
C ASP A 241 3.82 10.21 23.73
N ARG A 242 3.49 10.62 22.51
CA ARG A 242 2.13 10.88 22.05
C ARG A 242 1.85 10.22 20.70
N PRO A 243 2.01 8.89 20.58
CA PRO A 243 1.93 8.19 19.30
C PRO A 243 0.62 8.46 18.55
N HIS A 244 -0.49 8.63 19.26
CA HIS A 244 -1.81 8.92 18.68
C HIS A 244 -1.92 10.30 18.03
N GLN A 245 -0.98 11.21 18.24
CA GLN A 245 -0.90 12.55 17.64
C GLN A 245 0.32 12.72 16.72
N ALA A 246 1.14 11.70 16.55
CA ALA A 246 2.43 11.82 15.87
C ALA A 246 2.33 12.03 14.35
N VAL A 247 1.23 11.61 13.72
CA VAL A 247 1.02 11.73 12.26
C VAL A 247 -0.13 12.70 12.00
N ARG A 248 0.21 13.87 11.42
CA ARG A 248 -0.70 15.02 11.21
C ARG A 248 -0.77 15.40 9.72
N PRO A 249 -1.43 14.60 8.86
CA PRO A 249 -1.49 14.90 7.43
C PRO A 249 -2.19 16.22 7.15
N PHE A 250 -1.54 17.06 6.34
CA PHE A 250 -2.02 18.40 5.95
C PHE A 250 -2.22 19.42 7.08
N ASP A 251 -1.81 19.11 8.31
CA ASP A 251 -1.77 20.09 9.38
C ASP A 251 -0.54 21.00 9.21
N GLN A 252 -0.66 22.29 9.51
CA GLN A 252 0.45 23.24 9.41
C GLN A 252 1.59 22.91 10.37
N SER A 253 1.33 22.16 11.44
CA SER A 253 2.32 21.65 12.40
C SER A 253 2.89 20.29 12.04
N ALA A 254 2.58 19.75 10.84
CA ALA A 254 3.12 18.47 10.38
C ALA A 254 4.66 18.46 10.37
N ASP A 255 5.26 17.47 11.03
CA ASP A 255 6.71 17.38 11.23
C ASP A 255 7.31 16.00 10.84
N GLY A 256 6.59 15.23 10.09
CA GLY A 256 6.98 13.92 9.61
C GLY A 256 5.94 12.84 9.84
N THR A 257 6.16 11.71 9.19
CA THR A 257 5.32 10.51 9.31
C THR A 257 5.84 9.58 10.40
N ILE A 258 5.05 8.56 10.72
CA ILE A 258 5.48 7.37 11.47
C ILE A 258 5.39 6.17 10.53
N THR A 259 6.39 5.30 10.59
CA THR A 259 6.41 4.06 9.83
C THR A 259 5.37 3.08 10.36
N GLY A 260 4.59 2.49 9.45
CA GLY A 260 3.74 1.34 9.71
C GLY A 260 4.16 0.15 8.85
N GLU A 261 3.68 -1.04 9.19
CA GLU A 261 3.76 -2.21 8.31
C GLU A 261 2.38 -2.61 7.81
N GLY A 262 2.34 -3.27 6.66
CA GLY A 262 1.11 -3.73 6.04
C GLY A 262 0.91 -3.25 4.62
N GLY A 263 -0.36 -3.05 4.27
CA GLY A 263 -0.79 -2.62 2.96
C GLY A 263 -2.19 -3.08 2.62
N GLY A 264 -2.43 -3.35 1.34
CA GLY A 264 -3.69 -3.92 0.88
C GLY A 264 -3.53 -4.60 -0.48
N ILE A 265 -4.16 -5.74 -0.60
CA ILE A 265 -4.40 -6.41 -1.88
C ILE A 265 -5.88 -6.26 -2.19
N VAL A 266 -6.18 -5.93 -3.43
CA VAL A 266 -7.55 -5.93 -3.95
C VAL A 266 -7.68 -6.95 -5.08
N ILE A 267 -8.89 -7.46 -5.26
CA ILE A 267 -9.25 -8.27 -6.42
C ILE A 267 -9.89 -7.35 -7.45
N LEU A 268 -9.30 -7.30 -8.64
CA LEU A 268 -9.92 -6.71 -9.81
C LEU A 268 -10.51 -7.80 -10.68
N GLU A 269 -11.74 -7.62 -11.13
CA GLU A 269 -12.42 -8.52 -12.08
C GLU A 269 -12.99 -7.76 -13.27
N ALA A 270 -12.96 -8.38 -14.44
CA ALA A 270 -13.71 -7.90 -15.57
C ALA A 270 -15.21 -7.96 -15.25
N LEU A 271 -15.93 -6.86 -15.49
CA LEU A 271 -17.32 -6.72 -15.05
C LEU A 271 -18.24 -7.79 -15.66
N GLU A 272 -18.02 -8.18 -16.90
CA GLU A 272 -18.81 -9.21 -17.56
C GLU A 272 -18.64 -10.60 -16.92
N THR A 273 -17.43 -10.97 -16.51
CA THR A 273 -17.16 -12.26 -15.84
C THR A 273 -17.66 -12.25 -14.41
N LEU A 274 -17.54 -11.11 -13.72
CA LEU A 274 -18.14 -10.90 -12.40
C LEU A 274 -19.65 -11.11 -12.44
N GLN A 275 -20.35 -10.51 -13.42
CA GLN A 275 -21.78 -10.67 -13.59
C GLN A 275 -22.18 -12.12 -13.88
N GLN A 276 -21.41 -12.83 -14.71
CA GLN A 276 -21.65 -14.25 -15.03
C GLN A 276 -21.58 -15.13 -13.77
N ARG A 277 -20.67 -14.86 -12.84
CA ARG A 277 -20.58 -15.62 -11.57
C ARG A 277 -21.51 -15.12 -10.47
N GLY A 278 -22.29 -14.04 -10.72
CA GLY A 278 -23.18 -13.45 -9.71
C GLY A 278 -22.44 -12.80 -8.53
N GLY A 279 -21.19 -12.36 -8.74
CA GLY A 279 -20.39 -11.73 -7.71
C GLY A 279 -20.82 -10.30 -7.41
N LYS A 280 -20.35 -9.76 -6.29
CA LYS A 280 -20.59 -8.37 -5.88
C LYS A 280 -19.33 -7.53 -6.06
N ALA A 281 -19.50 -6.23 -6.28
CA ALA A 281 -18.40 -5.27 -6.34
C ALA A 281 -18.60 -4.14 -5.33
N TYR A 282 -17.50 -3.63 -4.83
CA TYR A 282 -17.42 -2.44 -3.98
C TYR A 282 -17.45 -1.15 -4.80
N ALA A 283 -16.70 -1.13 -5.90
CA ALA A 283 -16.56 0.02 -6.78
C ALA A 283 -16.11 -0.42 -8.18
N GLN A 284 -16.29 0.44 -9.18
CA GLN A 284 -15.64 0.33 -10.48
C GLN A 284 -14.34 1.12 -10.49
N LEU A 285 -13.29 0.58 -11.13
CA LEU A 285 -12.06 1.32 -11.41
C LEU A 285 -12.25 2.05 -12.75
N LEU A 286 -12.38 3.38 -12.70
CA LEU A 286 -12.74 4.20 -13.85
C LEU A 286 -11.52 4.76 -14.59
N GLY A 287 -10.48 5.11 -13.88
CA GLY A 287 -9.31 5.73 -14.49
C GLY A 287 -8.04 5.59 -13.67
N PHE A 288 -6.92 5.54 -14.37
CA PHE A 288 -5.58 5.46 -13.81
C PHE A 288 -4.65 6.46 -14.49
N GLY A 289 -3.83 7.13 -13.71
CA GLY A 289 -2.79 8.02 -14.20
C GLY A 289 -1.48 7.79 -13.47
N ALA A 290 -0.38 7.84 -14.20
CA ALA A 290 0.96 7.78 -13.66
C ALA A 290 1.82 8.91 -14.21
N SER A 291 2.79 9.33 -13.41
CA SER A 291 3.75 10.37 -13.80
C SER A 291 5.04 10.26 -13.01
N GLN A 292 6.04 11.03 -13.43
CA GLN A 292 7.30 11.19 -12.72
C GLN A 292 7.49 12.67 -12.35
N SER A 293 7.65 12.96 -11.06
CA SER A 293 8.14 14.23 -10.54
C SER A 293 9.65 14.30 -10.67
N VAL A 294 10.20 15.48 -10.97
CA VAL A 294 11.65 15.70 -11.10
C VAL A 294 12.05 16.96 -10.34
N ASN A 295 12.57 16.79 -9.14
CA ASN A 295 13.13 17.87 -8.33
C ASN A 295 14.66 17.75 -8.24
N ARG A 296 15.36 18.29 -9.25
CA ARG A 296 16.82 18.21 -9.34
C ARG A 296 17.53 18.92 -8.19
N ALA A 297 16.97 20.03 -7.70
CA ALA A 297 17.55 20.80 -6.59
C ALA A 297 17.59 19.99 -5.27
N ALA A 298 16.68 19.06 -5.11
CA ALA A 298 16.62 18.17 -3.95
C ALA A 298 17.04 16.72 -4.30
N HIS A 299 17.74 16.48 -5.38
CA HIS A 299 18.15 15.13 -5.84
C HIS A 299 16.99 14.12 -5.87
N ASN A 300 15.78 14.57 -6.15
CA ASN A 300 14.52 13.83 -6.11
C ASN A 300 14.16 13.23 -4.71
N LEU A 301 14.80 13.69 -3.65
CA LEU A 301 14.46 13.31 -2.28
C LEU A 301 13.23 14.05 -1.73
N LYS A 302 12.77 15.07 -2.43
CA LYS A 302 11.57 15.84 -2.13
C LYS A 302 10.75 16.01 -3.42
N PRO A 303 9.41 16.11 -3.32
CA PRO A 303 8.58 16.40 -4.49
C PRO A 303 8.86 17.79 -5.05
N GLU A 304 8.37 18.06 -6.25
CA GLU A 304 8.34 19.41 -6.82
C GLU A 304 7.40 20.28 -5.98
N PRO A 305 7.84 21.48 -5.53
CA PRO A 305 7.00 22.31 -4.64
C PRO A 305 5.65 22.72 -5.22
N ASP A 306 5.55 22.81 -6.56
CA ASP A 306 4.32 23.11 -7.30
C ASP A 306 3.44 21.89 -7.57
N GLY A 307 3.87 20.68 -7.20
CA GLY A 307 3.12 19.44 -7.33
C GLY A 307 2.80 19.02 -8.77
N ARG A 308 3.53 19.54 -9.78
CA ARG A 308 3.24 19.29 -11.23
C ARG A 308 3.12 17.83 -11.57
N GLY A 309 4.04 16.99 -11.07
CA GLY A 309 4.02 15.56 -11.31
C GLY A 309 2.73 14.94 -10.78
N ILE A 310 2.37 15.22 -9.52
CA ILE A 310 1.15 14.74 -8.88
C ILE A 310 -0.09 15.21 -9.68
N ALA A 311 -0.18 16.49 -9.99
CA ALA A 311 -1.28 17.05 -10.79
C ALA A 311 -1.38 16.40 -12.18
N SER A 312 -0.25 16.03 -12.80
CA SER A 312 -0.23 15.32 -14.08
C SER A 312 -0.84 13.92 -13.98
N ALA A 313 -0.51 13.15 -12.93
CA ALA A 313 -1.10 11.85 -12.68
C ALA A 313 -2.61 11.96 -12.46
N ILE A 314 -3.07 12.93 -11.64
CA ILE A 314 -4.50 13.15 -11.36
C ILE A 314 -5.25 13.50 -12.65
N ARG A 315 -4.75 14.44 -13.45
CA ARG A 315 -5.38 14.81 -14.73
C ARG A 315 -5.45 13.64 -15.71
N ALA A 316 -4.43 12.76 -15.72
CA ALA A 316 -4.46 11.56 -16.56
C ALA A 316 -5.55 10.59 -16.11
N ALA A 317 -5.69 10.36 -14.80
CA ALA A 317 -6.74 9.50 -14.24
C ALA A 317 -8.15 10.05 -14.52
N LEU A 318 -8.37 11.35 -14.34
CA LEU A 318 -9.65 12.01 -14.63
C LEU A 318 -10.02 11.92 -16.12
N ARG A 319 -9.05 12.18 -17.02
CA ARG A 319 -9.30 12.04 -18.48
C ARG A 319 -9.69 10.62 -18.87
N GLU A 320 -9.03 9.61 -18.31
CA GLU A 320 -9.39 8.22 -18.59
C GLU A 320 -10.77 7.87 -18.03
N ALA A 321 -11.09 8.35 -16.83
CA ALA A 321 -12.41 8.21 -16.23
C ALA A 321 -13.51 9.00 -16.95
N GLN A 322 -13.16 9.90 -17.88
CA GLN A 322 -14.07 10.84 -18.53
C GLN A 322 -14.83 11.73 -17.53
N LEU A 323 -14.13 12.17 -16.47
CA LEU A 323 -14.67 13.00 -15.41
C LEU A 323 -13.98 14.37 -15.38
N GLU A 324 -14.76 15.37 -14.96
CA GLU A 324 -14.26 16.69 -14.62
C GLU A 324 -13.81 16.73 -13.13
N PRO A 325 -12.92 17.64 -12.76
CA PRO A 325 -12.52 17.79 -11.34
C PRO A 325 -13.69 17.96 -10.37
N GLY A 326 -14.78 18.60 -10.82
CA GLY A 326 -16.00 18.82 -10.02
C GLY A 326 -16.78 17.56 -9.64
N ASP A 327 -16.52 16.44 -10.33
CA ASP A 327 -17.22 15.18 -10.12
C ASP A 327 -16.64 14.36 -8.96
N ILE A 328 -15.49 14.76 -8.38
CA ILE A 328 -14.86 14.03 -7.27
C ILE A 328 -15.50 14.45 -5.93
N ASP A 329 -15.95 13.46 -5.17
CA ASP A 329 -16.66 13.64 -3.90
C ASP A 329 -15.76 13.48 -2.67
N MET A 330 -14.67 12.72 -2.77
CA MET A 330 -13.68 12.48 -1.71
C MET A 330 -12.31 12.19 -2.31
N ILE A 331 -11.26 12.60 -1.60
CA ILE A 331 -9.88 12.25 -1.93
C ILE A 331 -9.28 11.44 -0.78
N VAL A 332 -8.65 10.29 -1.12
CA VAL A 332 -7.73 9.58 -0.23
C VAL A 332 -6.32 9.94 -0.71
N PRO A 333 -5.68 10.94 -0.10
CA PRO A 333 -4.40 11.48 -0.54
C PRO A 333 -3.23 10.60 -0.12
N PHE A 334 -2.06 10.88 -0.65
CA PHE A 334 -0.83 10.33 -0.09
C PHE A 334 -0.65 10.76 1.36
N GLY A 335 -0.77 12.07 1.66
CA GLY A 335 -0.88 12.58 3.02
C GLY A 335 0.21 12.07 3.97
N LEU A 336 1.47 12.36 3.66
CA LEU A 336 2.61 11.80 4.40
C LEU A 336 2.77 12.39 5.80
N ALA A 337 2.11 13.49 6.12
CA ALA A 337 2.33 14.32 7.31
C ALA A 337 3.73 14.96 7.34
N HIS A 338 4.35 15.14 6.19
CA HIS A 338 5.63 15.83 6.06
C HIS A 338 5.43 17.12 5.26
N ARG A 339 5.92 18.24 5.80
CA ARG A 339 5.65 19.61 5.28
C ARG A 339 5.84 19.75 3.78
N ASP A 340 6.96 19.26 3.23
CA ASP A 340 7.26 19.43 1.80
C ASP A 340 6.36 18.58 0.91
N TYR A 341 6.01 17.36 1.36
CA TYR A 341 5.13 16.45 0.63
C TYR A 341 3.68 16.93 0.67
N ASP A 342 3.17 17.29 1.85
CA ASP A 342 1.79 17.72 2.02
C ASP A 342 1.52 19.06 1.29
N ARG A 343 2.50 19.98 1.29
CA ARG A 343 2.39 21.24 0.52
C ARG A 343 2.43 21.02 -0.98
N ALA A 344 3.28 20.13 -1.48
CA ALA A 344 3.33 19.80 -2.90
C ALA A 344 2.04 19.12 -3.36
N GLU A 345 1.48 18.23 -2.54
CA GLU A 345 0.20 17.58 -2.82
C GLU A 345 -0.95 18.58 -2.77
N ALA A 346 -0.98 19.49 -1.77
CA ALA A 346 -1.94 20.57 -1.69
C ALA A 346 -1.89 21.50 -2.92
N ALA A 347 -0.68 21.85 -3.39
CA ALA A 347 -0.49 22.65 -4.61
C ALA A 347 -1.02 21.90 -5.85
N ALA A 348 -0.77 20.58 -5.95
CA ALA A 348 -1.31 19.76 -7.03
C ALA A 348 -2.86 19.74 -7.00
N PHE A 349 -3.46 19.56 -5.82
CA PHE A 349 -4.91 19.58 -5.67
C PHE A 349 -5.49 20.94 -6.03
N GLN A 350 -4.88 22.03 -5.56
CA GLN A 350 -5.32 23.38 -5.92
C GLN A 350 -5.24 23.62 -7.43
N ALA A 351 -4.18 23.15 -8.11
CA ALA A 351 -4.01 23.28 -9.55
C ALA A 351 -5.01 22.45 -10.38
N VAL A 352 -5.58 21.37 -9.81
CA VAL A 352 -6.56 20.50 -10.49
C VAL A 352 -7.99 20.90 -10.15
N PHE A 353 -8.31 21.11 -8.89
CA PHE A 353 -9.67 21.27 -8.40
C PHE A 353 -10.11 22.73 -8.18
N GLY A 354 -9.14 23.67 -8.12
CA GLY A 354 -9.43 25.09 -7.90
C GLY A 354 -10.28 25.33 -6.64
N GLU A 355 -11.29 26.19 -6.74
CA GLU A 355 -12.20 26.51 -5.63
C GLU A 355 -13.02 25.32 -5.10
N ARG A 356 -13.27 24.32 -5.97
CA ARG A 356 -14.00 23.11 -5.59
C ARG A 356 -13.28 22.29 -4.50
N LEU A 357 -11.95 22.43 -4.37
CA LEU A 357 -11.15 21.73 -3.37
C LEU A 357 -11.64 21.94 -1.93
N ARG A 358 -12.20 23.09 -1.61
CA ARG A 358 -12.73 23.42 -0.28
C ARG A 358 -13.90 22.53 0.14
N ASP A 359 -14.60 21.93 -0.82
CA ASP A 359 -15.76 21.07 -0.58
C ASP A 359 -15.41 19.58 -0.56
N ILE A 360 -14.23 19.20 -1.07
CA ILE A 360 -13.82 17.80 -1.19
C ILE A 360 -13.08 17.36 0.09
N PRO A 361 -13.63 16.44 0.89
CA PRO A 361 -12.96 15.94 2.09
C PRO A 361 -11.73 15.11 1.72
N LEU A 362 -10.62 15.35 2.45
CA LEU A 362 -9.40 14.58 2.38
C LEU A 362 -9.36 13.60 3.56
N VAL A 363 -9.24 12.30 3.27
CA VAL A 363 -9.16 11.23 4.29
C VAL A 363 -7.80 10.54 4.18
N ALA A 364 -6.92 10.75 5.16
CA ALA A 364 -5.56 10.20 5.17
C ALA A 364 -5.43 9.05 6.20
N PRO A 365 -5.50 7.77 5.77
CA PRO A 365 -5.42 6.61 6.67
C PRO A 365 -4.11 6.53 7.46
N LYS A 366 -3.05 7.14 6.94
CA LYS A 366 -1.73 7.18 7.58
C LYS A 366 -1.73 7.83 8.96
N ALA A 367 -2.65 8.73 9.24
CA ALA A 367 -2.85 9.30 10.58
C ALA A 367 -3.19 8.23 11.63
N MET A 368 -3.78 7.11 11.20
CA MET A 368 -4.25 6.02 12.06
C MET A 368 -3.35 4.78 12.04
N ALA A 369 -2.80 4.44 10.86
CA ALA A 369 -2.03 3.21 10.62
C ALA A 369 -0.51 3.41 10.54
N GLY A 370 -0.06 4.67 10.36
CA GLY A 370 1.30 4.95 9.90
C GLY A 370 1.47 4.72 8.39
N SER A 371 2.65 5.01 7.88
CA SER A 371 2.98 4.83 6.46
C SER A 371 3.40 3.38 6.19
N CYS A 372 2.59 2.63 5.46
CA CYS A 372 2.84 1.24 5.07
C CYS A 372 3.72 1.13 3.79
N GLY A 373 4.48 2.15 3.45
CA GLY A 373 5.42 2.14 2.32
C GLY A 373 4.80 1.68 1.00
N ALA A 374 5.39 0.67 0.35
CA ALA A 374 4.89 0.12 -0.92
C ALA A 374 3.45 -0.42 -0.84
N GLY A 375 2.99 -0.78 0.36
CA GLY A 375 1.63 -1.26 0.62
C GLY A 375 0.58 -0.15 0.82
N ALA A 376 1.02 1.09 1.08
CA ALA A 376 0.13 2.18 1.49
C ALA A 376 -1.01 2.44 0.48
N GLY A 377 -0.70 2.53 -0.82
CA GLY A 377 -1.73 2.75 -1.85
C GLY A 377 -2.75 1.62 -1.93
N GLY A 378 -2.38 0.38 -1.60
CA GLY A 378 -3.31 -0.75 -1.51
C GLY A 378 -4.30 -0.60 -0.35
N LEU A 379 -3.83 -0.15 0.82
CA LEU A 379 -4.68 0.19 1.96
C LEU A 379 -5.62 1.36 1.61
N ASP A 380 -5.09 2.39 0.98
CA ASP A 380 -5.85 3.59 0.59
C ASP A 380 -6.99 3.22 -0.38
N ILE A 381 -6.74 2.34 -1.37
CA ILE A 381 -7.77 1.83 -2.30
C ILE A 381 -8.83 1.00 -1.59
N CYS A 382 -8.45 0.14 -0.65
CA CYS A 382 -9.42 -0.64 0.15
C CYS A 382 -10.39 0.30 0.89
N ILE A 383 -9.86 1.35 1.52
CA ILE A 383 -10.67 2.33 2.24
C ILE A 383 -11.56 3.14 1.30
N ALA A 384 -11.02 3.58 0.15
CA ALA A 384 -11.78 4.32 -0.87
C ALA A 384 -12.94 3.50 -1.43
N ALA A 385 -12.71 2.24 -1.79
CA ALA A 385 -13.74 1.35 -2.31
C ALA A 385 -14.82 1.04 -1.25
N LYS A 386 -14.42 0.80 0.01
CA LYS A 386 -15.37 0.59 1.11
C LYS A 386 -16.18 1.85 1.39
N ALA A 387 -15.58 3.03 1.36
CA ALA A 387 -16.27 4.31 1.54
C ALA A 387 -17.38 4.52 0.49
N ILE A 388 -17.09 4.22 -0.78
CA ILE A 388 -18.10 4.25 -1.86
C ILE A 388 -19.23 3.25 -1.57
N ALA A 389 -18.90 2.01 -1.24
CA ALA A 389 -19.90 0.97 -0.99
C ALA A 389 -20.82 1.30 0.20
N GLU A 390 -20.25 1.84 1.28
CA GLU A 390 -20.97 2.21 2.51
C GLU A 390 -21.56 3.64 2.47
N GLN A 391 -21.28 4.41 1.42
CA GLN A 391 -21.71 5.82 1.31
C GLN A 391 -21.35 6.63 2.55
N THR A 392 -20.09 6.46 3.02
CA THR A 392 -19.63 7.04 4.28
C THR A 392 -18.22 7.59 4.12
N ILE A 393 -18.01 8.84 4.52
CA ILE A 393 -16.69 9.45 4.71
C ILE A 393 -16.17 8.98 6.08
N PRO A 394 -15.01 8.28 6.15
CA PRO A 394 -14.43 7.89 7.43
C PRO A 394 -14.01 9.07 8.30
N ALA A 395 -13.73 8.83 9.57
CA ALA A 395 -13.22 9.84 10.47
C ALA A 395 -11.86 10.38 9.98
N ARG A 396 -11.62 11.64 10.25
CA ARG A 396 -10.35 12.34 10.05
C ARG A 396 -9.81 12.77 11.41
N ILE A 397 -8.54 12.50 11.65
CA ILE A 397 -7.89 12.82 12.94
C ILE A 397 -6.62 13.63 12.72
N ASN A 398 -6.16 14.29 13.76
CA ASN A 398 -4.86 14.94 13.85
C ASN A 398 -4.61 16.08 12.84
N CYS A 399 -5.66 16.78 12.39
CA CYS A 399 -5.52 17.96 11.55
C CYS A 399 -6.40 19.07 12.12
N ASP A 400 -5.88 19.82 13.08
CA ASP A 400 -6.61 20.87 13.79
C ASP A 400 -6.40 22.23 13.12
N ASN A 401 -5.27 22.40 12.41
CA ASN A 401 -4.93 23.61 11.66
C ASN A 401 -4.54 23.26 10.22
N PRO A 402 -5.50 22.94 9.34
CA PRO A 402 -5.24 22.47 7.99
C PRO A 402 -4.52 23.52 7.13
N ILE A 403 -3.78 23.05 6.12
CA ILE A 403 -3.27 23.89 5.04
C ILE A 403 -4.47 24.61 4.41
N GLU A 404 -4.33 25.92 4.16
CA GLU A 404 -5.40 26.76 3.64
C GLU A 404 -6.00 26.21 2.34
N GLY A 405 -7.33 26.22 2.25
CA GLY A 405 -8.07 25.74 1.08
C GLY A 405 -8.37 24.26 1.08
N LEU A 406 -7.84 23.47 2.04
CA LEU A 406 -8.11 22.03 2.14
C LEU A 406 -9.22 21.72 3.15
N ARG A 407 -10.08 20.76 2.82
CA ARG A 407 -11.06 20.17 3.74
C ARG A 407 -10.45 18.92 4.41
N ALA A 408 -9.35 19.13 5.16
CA ALA A 408 -8.60 18.07 5.85
C ALA A 408 -8.85 18.02 7.36
N ALA A 409 -9.51 19.04 7.94
CA ALA A 409 -9.71 19.16 9.38
C ALA A 409 -10.28 17.90 10.03
N THR A 410 -9.85 17.68 11.29
CA THR A 410 -10.38 16.63 12.18
C THR A 410 -11.91 16.64 12.20
N ALA A 411 -12.52 15.49 11.94
CA ALA A 411 -13.97 15.32 11.91
C ALA A 411 -14.37 13.87 12.14
N PRO A 412 -15.54 13.61 12.74
CA PRO A 412 -16.08 12.25 12.85
C PRO A 412 -16.47 11.67 11.49
N ALA A 413 -16.66 10.37 11.45
CA ALA A 413 -17.24 9.71 10.29
C ALA A 413 -18.66 10.24 10.03
N GLN A 414 -19.03 10.37 8.74
CA GLN A 414 -20.33 10.90 8.35
C GLN A 414 -20.86 10.23 7.09
N ALA A 415 -22.16 10.01 7.01
CA ALA A 415 -22.83 9.58 5.80
C ALA A 415 -22.70 10.67 4.71
N ALA A 416 -22.45 10.24 3.47
CA ALA A 416 -22.32 11.12 2.32
C ALA A 416 -22.65 10.39 1.02
N GLU A 417 -23.17 11.10 0.04
CA GLU A 417 -23.28 10.57 -1.32
C GLU A 417 -21.88 10.58 -1.95
N LEU A 418 -21.31 9.40 -2.18
CA LEU A 418 -20.00 9.23 -2.81
C LEU A 418 -20.19 8.51 -4.14
N ARG A 419 -20.07 9.23 -5.26
CA ARG A 419 -20.09 8.68 -6.61
C ARG A 419 -18.69 8.39 -7.10
N HIS A 420 -17.77 9.32 -6.88
CA HIS A 420 -16.39 9.21 -7.36
C HIS A 420 -15.40 9.55 -6.24
N VAL A 421 -14.41 8.68 -6.08
CA VAL A 421 -13.32 8.88 -5.11
C VAL A 421 -11.98 8.79 -5.82
N LEU A 422 -11.12 9.76 -5.57
CA LEU A 422 -9.74 9.79 -6.06
C LEU A 422 -8.80 9.27 -4.98
N THR A 423 -7.83 8.41 -5.36
CA THR A 423 -6.69 8.08 -4.52
C THR A 423 -5.40 8.53 -5.17
N CYS A 424 -4.41 8.95 -4.37
CA CYS A 424 -3.11 9.42 -4.84
C CYS A 424 -1.98 8.74 -4.07
N SER A 425 -0.89 8.45 -4.76
CA SER A 425 0.36 7.98 -4.17
C SER A 425 1.52 8.74 -4.79
N THR A 426 2.45 9.19 -3.95
CA THR A 426 3.69 9.85 -4.36
C THR A 426 4.85 9.20 -3.63
N SER A 427 5.91 8.86 -4.33
CA SER A 427 7.04 8.16 -3.74
C SER A 427 8.26 9.05 -3.50
N LEU A 428 9.11 8.61 -2.57
CA LEU A 428 10.51 9.01 -2.57
C LEU A 428 11.13 8.59 -3.91
N GLY A 429 11.67 9.54 -4.66
CA GLY A 429 12.14 9.31 -6.05
C GLY A 429 11.20 9.86 -7.12
N GLY A 430 9.98 10.27 -6.75
CA GLY A 430 9.10 11.08 -7.57
C GLY A 430 8.10 10.33 -8.46
N GLN A 431 7.96 9.00 -8.33
CA GLN A 431 6.89 8.29 -9.02
C GLN A 431 5.54 8.66 -8.40
N ASN A 432 4.54 8.91 -9.24
CA ASN A 432 3.19 9.24 -8.82
C ASN A 432 2.19 8.31 -9.49
N ALA A 433 1.15 7.92 -8.74
CA ALA A 433 0.00 7.21 -9.25
C ALA A 433 -1.28 7.86 -8.72
N ALA A 434 -2.30 7.93 -9.58
CA ALA A 434 -3.63 8.40 -9.23
C ALA A 434 -4.67 7.42 -9.79
N ILE A 435 -5.68 7.09 -9.01
CA ILE A 435 -6.75 6.15 -9.38
C ILE A 435 -8.09 6.78 -9.05
N VAL A 436 -9.00 6.74 -10.01
CA VAL A 436 -10.40 7.16 -9.83
C VAL A 436 -11.29 5.93 -9.71
N LEU A 437 -12.01 5.85 -8.62
CA LEU A 437 -13.03 4.85 -8.35
C LEU A 437 -14.41 5.45 -8.54
N GLY A 438 -15.35 4.67 -9.07
CA GLY A 438 -16.75 5.06 -9.21
C GLY A 438 -17.70 4.07 -8.55
N LYS A 439 -18.83 4.59 -8.08
CA LYS A 439 -19.94 3.79 -7.59
C LYS A 439 -20.44 2.86 -8.69
N MET A 440 -20.76 1.63 -8.34
CA MET A 440 -21.38 0.69 -9.26
C MET A 440 -22.78 1.18 -9.64
N ASP A 441 -23.08 1.22 -10.96
CA ASP A 441 -24.45 1.36 -11.43
C ASP A 441 -25.27 0.15 -10.95
N ARG A 442 -26.49 0.39 -10.49
CA ARG A 442 -27.40 -0.68 -10.02
C ARG A 442 -27.93 -1.51 -11.19
#